data_5de8d95e46134926ee8c166e3cd87d69
#
_entry.id   5de8d95e46134926ee8c166e3cd87d69
#
_cell.length_a   1.000
_cell.length_b   1.000
_cell.length_c   1.000
_cell.angle_alpha   90.00
_cell.angle_beta   90.00
_cell.angle_gamma   90.00
#
_symmetry.space_group_name_H-M   'P 1'
#
loop_
_entity.id
_entity.type
_entity.pdbx_description
1 polymer ?
#
loop_
_entity_poly.entity_id
_entity_poly.type
_entity_poly.pdbx_seq_one_letter_code
_entity_poly.pdbx_strand_id
1 'polypeptide(L)'
;MANVHVKRPIIGISMGDPFGNGPEITVSALSDASVYTRCRPLVVGDYTSLSYACRVAEKLGRTAPVLHRIESVEDAFFTPGTIDVLDLGLMPEDAIPNSLNEETPKPFGVGASKLGGEAAFQYVKTVIELAMQREIDATVTNAISKEAINMAGHHYSGHTEIYAHYTNTSKYTMMLAHDALRVVHVSTHVSLREACDRVKTPRVLDCIRIANNACKALGIETPKIAVAGLNPHCGENGMFGDEEINEIQPAIDLALAEGICIPEKAPTPPDSVFSKALGGWFDIVVAMYHDQGHIPLKVKGFVYDRDADRWQA
;
A
#
# COMPACT_ATOMS: atom_id res chain seq x y z
N MET A 1 -21.07 -27.55 -13.84
CA MET A 1 -20.63 -26.24 -13.35
C MET A 1 -19.53 -25.77 -14.28
N ALA A 2 -19.78 -24.74 -15.09
CA ALA A 2 -18.79 -24.21 -16.02
C ALA A 2 -17.65 -23.58 -15.20
N ASN A 3 -16.41 -24.05 -15.41
CA ASN A 3 -15.21 -23.39 -14.91
C ASN A 3 -15.16 -22.00 -15.56
N VAL A 4 -15.60 -20.98 -14.86
CA VAL A 4 -15.30 -19.60 -15.21
C VAL A 4 -13.79 -19.46 -14.96
N HIS A 5 -13.00 -19.54 -16.03
CA HIS A 5 -11.59 -19.15 -15.98
C HIS A 5 -11.54 -17.66 -15.67
N VAL A 6 -11.51 -17.32 -14.38
CA VAL A 6 -11.22 -15.95 -13.95
C VAL A 6 -9.83 -15.62 -14.46
N LYS A 7 -9.75 -14.74 -15.44
CA LYS A 7 -8.48 -14.26 -15.99
C LYS A 7 -7.70 -13.63 -14.83
N ARG A 8 -6.52 -14.17 -14.51
CA ARG A 8 -5.67 -13.61 -13.45
C ARG A 8 -5.36 -12.15 -13.76
N PRO A 9 -5.47 -11.22 -12.76
CA PRO A 9 -5.22 -9.80 -12.99
C PRO A 9 -3.76 -9.54 -13.36
N ILE A 10 -3.52 -8.55 -14.19
CA ILE A 10 -2.18 -8.00 -14.46
C ILE A 10 -1.86 -7.00 -13.35
N ILE A 11 -0.76 -7.21 -12.66
CA ILE A 11 -0.29 -6.35 -11.58
C ILE A 11 0.98 -5.63 -12.03
N GLY A 12 0.89 -4.32 -12.21
CA GLY A 12 2.05 -3.48 -12.49
C GLY A 12 2.80 -3.15 -11.19
N ILE A 13 4.08 -3.48 -11.16
CA ILE A 13 4.96 -3.30 -9.99
C ILE A 13 5.94 -2.19 -10.32
N SER A 14 5.86 -1.03 -9.63
CA SER A 14 6.94 -0.05 -9.74
C SER A 14 8.15 -0.54 -8.96
N MET A 15 9.31 -0.56 -9.61
CA MET A 15 10.56 -1.08 -9.05
C MET A 15 11.02 -0.31 -7.80
N GLY A 16 10.61 0.96 -7.64
CA GLY A 16 11.05 1.83 -6.56
C GLY A 16 12.41 2.47 -6.85
N ASP A 17 13.06 2.98 -5.80
CA ASP A 17 14.38 3.60 -5.95
C ASP A 17 15.40 2.56 -6.46
N PRO A 18 16.02 2.77 -7.64
CA PRO A 18 17.00 1.84 -8.21
C PRO A 18 18.25 1.66 -7.34
N PHE A 19 18.56 2.60 -6.46
CA PHE A 19 19.64 2.52 -5.48
C PHE A 19 19.16 2.04 -4.09
N GLY A 20 17.88 1.74 -3.93
CA GLY A 20 17.28 1.19 -2.73
C GLY A 20 17.19 -0.35 -2.77
N ASN A 21 16.37 -0.90 -1.90
CA ASN A 21 16.12 -2.35 -1.81
C ASN A 21 14.98 -2.85 -2.73
N GLY A 22 14.33 -1.94 -3.47
CA GLY A 22 13.22 -2.28 -4.35
C GLY A 22 13.54 -3.35 -5.40
N PRO A 23 14.66 -3.24 -6.15
CA PRO A 23 15.05 -4.25 -7.12
C PRO A 23 15.25 -5.65 -6.51
N GLU A 24 15.90 -5.74 -5.34
CA GLU A 24 16.14 -7.02 -4.64
C GLU A 24 14.84 -7.65 -4.12
N ILE A 25 13.94 -6.82 -3.57
CA ILE A 25 12.61 -7.27 -3.13
C ILE A 25 11.82 -7.79 -4.32
N THR A 26 11.84 -7.08 -5.46
CA THR A 26 11.17 -7.49 -6.70
C THR A 26 11.67 -8.86 -7.17
N VAL A 27 12.98 -9.03 -7.30
CA VAL A 27 13.59 -10.31 -7.72
C VAL A 27 13.23 -11.42 -6.74
N SER A 28 13.34 -11.17 -5.44
CA SER A 28 13.01 -12.17 -4.42
C SER A 28 11.53 -12.59 -4.46
N ALA A 29 10.61 -11.63 -4.54
CA ALA A 29 9.18 -11.90 -4.57
C ALA A 29 8.76 -12.64 -5.84
N LEU A 30 9.27 -12.25 -7.01
CA LEU A 30 8.90 -12.84 -8.28
C LEU A 30 9.66 -14.13 -8.63
N SER A 31 10.62 -14.53 -7.78
CA SER A 31 11.20 -15.88 -7.82
C SER A 31 10.23 -16.94 -7.26
N ASP A 32 9.20 -16.53 -6.51
CA ASP A 32 8.16 -17.44 -6.02
C ASP A 32 7.09 -17.70 -7.09
N ALA A 33 7.08 -18.94 -7.60
CA ALA A 33 6.11 -19.36 -8.61
C ALA A 33 4.63 -19.24 -8.14
N SER A 34 4.38 -19.22 -6.82
CA SER A 34 3.03 -19.08 -6.27
C SER A 34 2.39 -17.74 -6.60
N VAL A 35 3.17 -16.68 -6.80
CA VAL A 35 2.71 -15.37 -7.23
C VAL A 35 2.00 -15.47 -8.57
N TYR A 36 2.58 -16.21 -9.50
CA TYR A 36 2.03 -16.39 -10.85
C TYR A 36 0.77 -17.26 -10.89
N THR A 37 0.43 -17.96 -9.81
CA THR A 37 -0.86 -18.65 -9.70
C THR A 37 -2.02 -17.69 -9.41
N ARG A 38 -1.72 -16.54 -8.81
CA ARG A 38 -2.71 -15.55 -8.36
C ARG A 38 -2.85 -14.38 -9.33
N CYS A 39 -1.75 -13.92 -9.91
CA CYS A 39 -1.73 -12.77 -10.81
C CYS A 39 -0.75 -12.96 -11.97
N ARG A 40 -0.70 -11.98 -12.84
CA ARG A 40 0.24 -11.81 -13.94
C ARG A 40 1.10 -10.57 -13.62
N PRO A 41 2.27 -10.75 -12.94
CA PRO A 41 3.09 -9.62 -12.53
C PRO A 41 3.88 -9.04 -13.71
N LEU A 42 3.98 -7.71 -13.75
CA LEU A 42 4.76 -6.92 -14.69
C LEU A 42 5.55 -5.88 -13.90
N VAL A 43 6.85 -5.77 -14.15
CA VAL A 43 7.70 -4.78 -13.48
C VAL A 43 7.89 -3.57 -14.38
N VAL A 44 7.63 -2.37 -13.87
CA VAL A 44 8.04 -1.10 -14.47
C VAL A 44 9.29 -0.61 -13.74
N GLY A 45 10.40 -0.55 -14.46
CA GLY A 45 11.70 -0.25 -13.85
C GLY A 45 12.81 -0.13 -14.88
N ASP A 46 14.02 -0.45 -14.44
CA ASP A 46 15.20 -0.53 -15.28
C ASP A 46 15.82 -1.91 -15.27
N TYR A 47 16.08 -2.42 -16.46
CA TYR A 47 16.71 -3.72 -16.68
C TYR A 47 18.09 -3.80 -16.00
N THR A 48 18.86 -2.72 -16.04
CA THR A 48 20.19 -2.63 -15.44
C THR A 48 20.16 -2.89 -13.93
N SER A 49 19.22 -2.24 -13.20
CA SER A 49 19.07 -2.40 -11.76
C SER A 49 18.60 -3.81 -11.37
N LEU A 50 17.64 -4.36 -12.12
CA LEU A 50 17.15 -5.72 -11.88
C LEU A 50 18.20 -6.78 -12.21
N SER A 51 18.99 -6.58 -13.27
CA SER A 51 20.11 -7.48 -13.61
C SER A 51 21.15 -7.53 -12.47
N TYR A 52 21.40 -6.38 -11.85
CA TYR A 52 22.25 -6.35 -10.66
C TYR A 52 21.64 -7.13 -9.49
N ALA A 53 20.35 -6.92 -9.21
CA ALA A 53 19.65 -7.64 -8.15
C ALA A 53 19.63 -9.16 -8.36
N CYS A 54 19.52 -9.61 -9.62
CA CYS A 54 19.66 -11.03 -9.97
C CYS A 54 21.05 -11.57 -9.61
N ARG A 55 22.14 -10.83 -9.93
CA ARG A 55 23.51 -11.24 -9.55
C ARG A 55 23.69 -11.30 -8.03
N VAL A 56 23.06 -10.37 -7.28
CA VAL A 56 23.06 -10.42 -5.81
C VAL A 56 22.38 -11.69 -5.31
N ALA A 57 21.22 -12.03 -5.87
CA ALA A 57 20.50 -13.26 -5.51
C ALA A 57 21.34 -14.52 -5.76
N GLU A 58 22.00 -14.61 -6.92
CA GLU A 58 22.91 -15.71 -7.28
C GLU A 58 24.08 -15.82 -6.31
N LYS A 59 24.72 -14.70 -5.95
CA LYS A 59 25.83 -14.68 -4.97
C LYS A 59 25.38 -15.17 -3.59
N LEU A 60 24.12 -14.95 -3.23
CA LEU A 60 23.50 -15.47 -2.00
C LEU A 60 23.03 -16.94 -2.12
N GLY A 61 23.37 -17.63 -3.21
CA GLY A 61 23.01 -19.03 -3.47
C GLY A 61 21.53 -19.23 -3.82
N ARG A 62 20.83 -18.18 -4.26
CA ARG A 62 19.44 -18.24 -4.71
C ARG A 62 19.40 -18.36 -6.24
N THR A 63 18.38 -19.04 -6.77
CA THR A 63 18.12 -19.07 -8.21
C THR A 63 17.53 -17.72 -8.62
N ALA A 64 18.21 -17.02 -9.52
CA ALA A 64 17.68 -15.79 -10.10
C ALA A 64 16.71 -16.09 -11.26
N PRO A 65 15.64 -15.33 -11.42
CA PRO A 65 14.77 -15.41 -12.57
C PRO A 65 15.44 -14.85 -13.83
N VAL A 66 14.96 -15.26 -14.99
CA VAL A 66 15.34 -14.65 -16.27
C VAL A 66 14.63 -13.31 -16.42
N LEU A 67 15.34 -12.26 -16.80
CA LEU A 67 14.73 -10.97 -17.11
C LEU A 67 14.34 -10.91 -18.58
N HIS A 68 13.09 -10.60 -18.86
CA HIS A 68 12.56 -10.39 -20.20
C HIS A 68 12.21 -8.91 -20.38
N ARG A 69 12.99 -8.21 -21.20
CA ARG A 69 12.75 -6.79 -21.52
C ARG A 69 11.60 -6.69 -22.50
N ILE A 70 10.63 -5.85 -22.21
CA ILE A 70 9.45 -5.62 -23.05
C ILE A 70 9.27 -4.12 -23.32
N GLU A 71 8.58 -3.79 -24.38
CA GLU A 71 8.23 -2.43 -24.78
C GLU A 71 6.75 -2.11 -24.49
N SER A 72 5.91 -3.13 -24.38
CA SER A 72 4.49 -3.01 -24.07
C SER A 72 4.01 -4.14 -23.15
N VAL A 73 2.85 -3.96 -22.51
CA VAL A 73 2.23 -4.98 -21.64
C VAL A 73 1.86 -6.24 -22.45
N GLU A 74 1.58 -6.09 -23.74
CA GLU A 74 1.20 -7.20 -24.63
C GLU A 74 2.36 -8.17 -24.91
N ASP A 75 3.60 -7.70 -24.81
CA ASP A 75 4.80 -8.51 -25.03
C ASP A 75 5.14 -9.43 -23.85
N ALA A 76 4.47 -9.26 -22.71
CA ALA A 76 4.77 -9.97 -21.48
C ALA A 76 4.36 -11.46 -21.53
N PHE A 77 5.26 -12.33 -21.05
CA PHE A 77 5.04 -13.79 -21.00
C PHE A 77 4.23 -14.22 -19.78
N PHE A 78 4.37 -13.52 -18.66
CA PHE A 78 3.73 -13.85 -17.39
C PHE A 78 3.99 -15.28 -16.92
N THR A 79 5.22 -15.75 -17.10
CA THR A 79 5.63 -17.14 -16.84
C THR A 79 6.50 -17.23 -15.60
N PRO A 80 6.24 -18.17 -14.66
CA PRO A 80 7.11 -18.41 -13.51
C PRO A 80 8.58 -18.61 -13.92
N GLY A 81 9.50 -18.03 -13.19
CA GLY A 81 10.93 -18.05 -13.50
C GLY A 81 11.38 -16.97 -14.48
N THR A 82 10.45 -16.18 -15.03
CA THR A 82 10.73 -15.02 -15.88
C THR A 82 10.08 -13.78 -15.30
N ILE A 83 10.83 -12.68 -15.23
CA ILE A 83 10.31 -11.36 -14.86
C ILE A 83 10.21 -10.52 -16.13
N ASP A 84 8.98 -10.16 -16.52
CA ASP A 84 8.73 -9.21 -17.59
C ASP A 84 9.00 -7.78 -17.09
N VAL A 85 9.89 -7.06 -17.76
CA VAL A 85 10.36 -5.72 -17.37
C VAL A 85 10.02 -4.73 -18.47
N LEU A 86 9.07 -3.86 -18.21
CA LEU A 86 8.86 -2.65 -19.00
C LEU A 86 10.00 -1.68 -18.65
N ASP A 87 11.02 -1.71 -19.49
CA ASP A 87 12.30 -1.04 -19.23
C ASP A 87 12.22 0.42 -19.66
N LEU A 88 12.30 1.35 -18.71
CA LEU A 88 12.29 2.77 -19.04
C LEU A 88 13.66 3.34 -19.44
N GLY A 89 14.74 2.58 -19.25
CA GLY A 89 16.08 2.96 -19.69
C GLY A 89 16.60 4.23 -19.01
N LEU A 90 16.18 4.51 -17.78
CA LEU A 90 16.56 5.74 -17.07
C LEU A 90 17.88 5.62 -16.33
N MET A 91 18.33 4.39 -16.08
CA MET A 91 19.57 4.12 -15.38
C MET A 91 20.70 3.84 -16.37
N PRO A 92 21.73 4.70 -16.42
CA PRO A 92 22.93 4.43 -17.20
C PRO A 92 23.59 3.10 -16.77
N GLU A 93 24.19 2.39 -17.71
CA GLU A 93 24.84 1.09 -17.43
C GLU A 93 25.97 1.20 -16.41
N ASP A 94 26.66 2.32 -16.37
CA ASP A 94 27.74 2.62 -15.44
C ASP A 94 27.28 3.16 -14.07
N ALA A 95 26.00 3.51 -13.93
CA ALA A 95 25.46 3.99 -12.65
C ALA A 95 25.37 2.89 -11.58
N ILE A 96 25.37 1.63 -12.01
CA ILE A 96 25.30 0.46 -11.13
C ILE A 96 26.57 -0.38 -11.31
N PRO A 97 27.28 -0.71 -10.21
CA PRO A 97 28.52 -1.45 -10.29
C PRO A 97 28.38 -2.78 -11.04
N ASN A 98 29.27 -3.03 -12.01
CA ASN A 98 29.29 -4.31 -12.74
C ASN A 98 29.84 -5.47 -11.92
N SER A 99 30.53 -5.19 -10.81
CA SER A 99 31.13 -6.22 -9.94
C SER A 99 30.56 -6.15 -8.54
N LEU A 100 30.19 -7.33 -8.01
CA LEU A 100 29.88 -7.50 -6.59
C LEU A 100 31.19 -7.61 -5.82
N ASN A 101 31.55 -6.59 -5.04
CA ASN A 101 32.67 -6.65 -4.12
C ASN A 101 32.36 -7.62 -2.97
N GLU A 102 33.41 -8.37 -2.53
CA GLU A 102 33.22 -9.35 -1.44
C GLU A 102 32.86 -8.72 -0.11
N GLU A 103 33.31 -7.48 0.14
CA GLU A 103 33.10 -6.78 1.41
C GLU A 103 31.74 -6.07 1.51
N THR A 104 31.10 -5.73 0.40
CA THR A 104 29.77 -5.10 0.39
C THR A 104 28.92 -5.68 -0.74
N PRO A 105 28.10 -6.69 -0.48
CA PRO A 105 27.12 -7.16 -1.46
C PRO A 105 25.99 -6.14 -1.72
N LYS A 106 26.12 -4.93 -1.19
CA LYS A 106 25.17 -3.84 -1.39
C LYS A 106 25.72 -2.88 -2.44
N PRO A 107 25.07 -2.74 -3.59
CA PRO A 107 25.36 -1.65 -4.53
C PRO A 107 24.98 -0.29 -3.92
N PHE A 108 24.26 -0.29 -2.85
CA PHE A 108 23.36 0.72 -2.36
C PHE A 108 23.88 1.39 -1.08
N GLY A 109 25.13 1.78 -1.07
CA GLY A 109 25.70 2.74 -0.13
C GLY A 109 25.62 4.17 -0.65
N VAL A 110 25.02 4.38 -1.81
CA VAL A 110 24.78 5.70 -2.37
C VAL A 110 23.49 6.19 -1.74
N GLY A 111 23.56 7.17 -0.86
CA GLY A 111 22.38 7.80 -0.27
C GLY A 111 21.40 8.34 -1.32
N ALA A 112 20.40 9.11 -0.90
CA ALA A 112 19.44 9.72 -1.82
C ALA A 112 20.17 10.46 -2.96
N SER A 113 19.73 10.20 -4.20
CA SER A 113 20.30 10.82 -5.40
C SER A 113 19.19 11.36 -6.30
N LYS A 114 19.52 12.44 -7.03
CA LYS A 114 18.58 13.02 -8.00
C LYS A 114 18.22 12.01 -9.10
N LEU A 115 19.20 11.24 -9.59
CA LEU A 115 18.98 10.22 -10.62
C LEU A 115 18.04 9.12 -10.15
N GLY A 116 18.29 8.57 -8.95
CA GLY A 116 17.42 7.53 -8.36
C GLY A 116 16.03 8.05 -8.06
N GLY A 117 15.93 9.30 -7.59
CA GLY A 117 14.63 9.94 -7.34
C GLY A 117 13.81 10.17 -8.60
N GLU A 118 14.43 10.63 -9.68
CA GLU A 118 13.77 10.79 -10.98
C GLU A 118 13.28 9.44 -11.51
N ALA A 119 14.14 8.44 -11.51
CA ALA A 119 13.81 7.10 -11.99
C ALA A 119 12.65 6.48 -11.17
N ALA A 120 12.75 6.50 -9.84
CA ALA A 120 11.70 5.99 -8.96
C ALA A 120 10.35 6.68 -9.18
N PHE A 121 10.37 8.01 -9.37
CA PHE A 121 9.16 8.77 -9.66
C PHE A 121 8.54 8.36 -10.99
N GLN A 122 9.35 8.23 -12.05
CA GLN A 122 8.84 7.83 -13.37
C GLN A 122 8.25 6.41 -13.36
N TYR A 123 8.84 5.46 -12.62
CA TYR A 123 8.25 4.12 -12.50
C TYR A 123 6.86 4.16 -11.84
N VAL A 124 6.71 4.95 -10.76
CA VAL A 124 5.40 5.12 -10.10
C VAL A 124 4.41 5.79 -11.04
N LYS A 125 4.82 6.85 -11.74
CA LYS A 125 3.96 7.54 -12.70
C LYS A 125 3.50 6.60 -13.82
N THR A 126 4.41 5.82 -14.38
CA THR A 126 4.10 4.88 -15.47
C THR A 126 3.11 3.79 -15.04
N VAL A 127 3.27 3.18 -13.87
CA VAL A 127 2.27 2.19 -13.41
C VAL A 127 0.90 2.81 -13.19
N ILE A 128 0.82 4.07 -12.75
CA ILE A 128 -0.45 4.80 -12.63
C ILE A 128 -1.07 5.01 -14.01
N GLU A 129 -0.29 5.46 -14.99
CA GLU A 129 -0.76 5.70 -16.36
C GLU A 129 -1.28 4.42 -17.00
N LEU A 130 -0.55 3.29 -16.90
CA LEU A 130 -0.99 1.98 -17.38
C LEU A 130 -2.31 1.53 -16.73
N ALA A 131 -2.47 1.75 -15.42
CA ALA A 131 -3.70 1.44 -14.71
C ALA A 131 -4.88 2.31 -15.16
N MET A 132 -4.64 3.62 -15.37
CA MET A 132 -5.66 4.55 -15.87
C MET A 132 -6.08 4.23 -17.30
N GLN A 133 -5.18 3.71 -18.13
CA GLN A 133 -5.43 3.23 -19.49
C GLN A 133 -6.05 1.82 -19.52
N ARG A 134 -6.17 1.16 -18.35
CA ARG A 134 -6.68 -0.20 -18.19
C ARG A 134 -5.83 -1.28 -18.90
N GLU A 135 -4.56 -1.02 -19.08
CA GLU A 135 -3.60 -1.99 -19.57
C GLU A 135 -3.19 -2.98 -18.47
N ILE A 136 -3.25 -2.51 -17.21
CA ILE A 136 -3.07 -3.32 -16.01
C ILE A 136 -4.27 -3.18 -15.07
N ASP A 137 -4.51 -4.19 -14.23
CA ASP A 137 -5.68 -4.26 -13.36
C ASP A 137 -5.44 -3.62 -11.98
N ALA A 138 -4.20 -3.63 -11.50
CA ALA A 138 -3.80 -3.02 -10.23
C ALA A 138 -2.30 -2.72 -10.21
N THR A 139 -1.88 -1.94 -9.21
CA THR A 139 -0.49 -1.54 -9.01
C THR A 139 0.04 -1.98 -7.66
N VAL A 140 1.34 -2.31 -7.61
CA VAL A 140 2.13 -2.52 -6.40
C VAL A 140 3.33 -1.60 -6.46
N THR A 141 3.70 -1.00 -5.34
CA THR A 141 4.83 -0.07 -5.28
C THR A 141 5.91 -0.57 -4.32
N ASN A 142 7.15 -0.54 -4.78
CA ASN A 142 8.30 -0.69 -3.91
C ASN A 142 8.69 0.66 -3.27
N ALA A 143 9.59 0.61 -2.29
CA ALA A 143 10.00 1.79 -1.54
C ALA A 143 10.66 2.85 -2.43
N ILE A 144 10.30 4.11 -2.19
CA ILE A 144 10.95 5.28 -2.76
C ILE A 144 11.60 6.12 -1.66
N SER A 145 12.69 6.79 -1.99
CA SER A 145 13.29 7.78 -1.11
C SER A 145 12.59 9.12 -1.30
N LYS A 146 11.92 9.63 -0.24
CA LYS A 146 11.31 10.96 -0.26
C LYS A 146 12.32 12.06 -0.54
N GLU A 147 13.50 11.94 0.05
CA GLU A 147 14.61 12.86 -0.20
C GLU A 147 15.03 12.84 -1.67
N ALA A 148 15.23 11.65 -2.25
CA ALA A 148 15.65 11.51 -3.63
C ALA A 148 14.63 12.10 -4.62
N ILE A 149 13.33 11.81 -4.47
CA ILE A 149 12.30 12.37 -5.36
C ILE A 149 12.21 13.89 -5.22
N ASN A 150 12.39 14.45 -4.01
CA ASN A 150 12.45 15.90 -3.81
C ASN A 150 13.70 16.53 -4.45
N MET A 151 14.88 15.88 -4.37
CA MET A 151 16.08 16.30 -5.09
C MET A 151 15.88 16.31 -6.61
N ALA A 152 15.05 15.41 -7.13
CA ALA A 152 14.67 15.38 -8.54
C ALA A 152 13.65 16.47 -8.94
N GLY A 153 13.09 17.19 -7.97
CA GLY A 153 12.11 18.26 -8.20
C GLY A 153 10.66 17.82 -8.06
N HIS A 154 10.41 16.59 -7.60
CA HIS A 154 9.05 16.06 -7.38
C HIS A 154 8.68 16.18 -5.90
N HIS A 155 7.92 17.23 -5.56
CA HIS A 155 7.58 17.57 -4.17
C HIS A 155 6.33 16.84 -3.70
N TYR A 156 6.49 15.57 -3.32
CA TYR A 156 5.45 14.73 -2.74
C TYR A 156 5.92 14.15 -1.41
N SER A 157 5.02 13.95 -0.46
CA SER A 157 5.33 13.31 0.82
C SER A 157 5.32 11.78 0.77
N GLY A 158 4.89 11.19 -0.36
CA GLY A 158 4.91 9.75 -0.59
C GLY A 158 4.03 9.31 -1.76
N HIS A 159 3.90 8.00 -1.92
CA HIS A 159 3.10 7.39 -2.99
C HIS A 159 1.66 7.88 -3.02
N THR A 160 1.02 8.00 -1.86
CA THR A 160 -0.40 8.35 -1.75
C THR A 160 -0.73 9.67 -2.46
N GLU A 161 0.12 10.68 -2.32
CA GLU A 161 -0.09 11.98 -2.96
C GLU A 161 0.24 11.94 -4.46
N ILE A 162 1.26 11.15 -4.86
CA ILE A 162 1.55 10.93 -6.28
C ILE A 162 0.33 10.29 -6.94
N TYR A 163 -0.22 9.22 -6.35
CA TYR A 163 -1.44 8.57 -6.84
C TYR A 163 -2.62 9.52 -6.89
N ALA A 164 -2.89 10.25 -5.80
CA ALA A 164 -3.99 11.20 -5.76
C ALA A 164 -3.89 12.27 -6.87
N HIS A 165 -2.67 12.77 -7.11
CA HIS A 165 -2.41 13.76 -8.16
C HIS A 165 -2.69 13.18 -9.55
N TYR A 166 -2.06 12.05 -9.91
CA TYR A 166 -2.15 11.50 -11.27
C TYR A 166 -3.47 10.80 -11.58
N THR A 167 -4.25 10.42 -10.55
CA THR A 167 -5.63 9.91 -10.72
C THR A 167 -6.69 11.01 -10.58
N ASN A 168 -6.29 12.26 -10.34
CA ASN A 168 -7.18 13.39 -10.05
C ASN A 168 -8.18 13.07 -8.92
N THR A 169 -7.71 12.39 -7.86
CA THR A 169 -8.52 11.95 -6.72
C THR A 169 -8.34 12.91 -5.55
N SER A 170 -9.42 13.62 -5.18
CA SER A 170 -9.40 14.56 -4.04
C SER A 170 -9.75 13.90 -2.70
N LYS A 171 -10.48 12.77 -2.72
CA LYS A 171 -10.95 12.06 -1.53
C LYS A 171 -10.35 10.67 -1.47
N TYR A 172 -9.37 10.49 -0.61
CA TYR A 172 -8.68 9.23 -0.42
C TYR A 172 -8.35 8.99 1.05
N THR A 173 -8.08 7.75 1.39
CA THR A 173 -7.54 7.36 2.69
C THR A 173 -6.68 6.10 2.54
N MET A 174 -5.83 5.88 3.53
CA MET A 174 -5.05 4.65 3.63
C MET A 174 -5.90 3.58 4.31
N MET A 175 -5.93 2.39 3.70
CA MET A 175 -6.49 1.19 4.32
C MET A 175 -5.36 0.23 4.69
N LEU A 176 -5.34 -0.21 5.92
CA LEU A 176 -4.56 -1.36 6.36
C LEU A 176 -5.46 -2.59 6.43
N ALA A 177 -4.93 -3.72 6.00
CA ALA A 177 -5.66 -4.98 6.03
C ALA A 177 -4.73 -6.13 6.46
N HIS A 178 -5.22 -6.96 7.37
CA HIS A 178 -4.59 -8.22 7.76
C HIS A 178 -5.70 -9.23 8.03
N ASP A 179 -5.78 -10.27 7.23
CA ASP A 179 -6.88 -11.25 7.25
C ASP A 179 -8.26 -10.57 7.16
N ALA A 180 -9.09 -10.77 8.20
CA ALA A 180 -10.42 -10.17 8.30
C ALA A 180 -10.40 -8.74 8.87
N LEU A 181 -9.32 -8.30 9.51
CA LEU A 181 -9.23 -6.97 10.09
C LEU A 181 -8.83 -5.96 9.01
N ARG A 182 -9.72 -4.99 8.75
CA ARG A 182 -9.48 -3.86 7.84
C ARG A 182 -9.71 -2.57 8.60
N VAL A 183 -8.83 -1.60 8.38
CA VAL A 183 -8.89 -0.31 9.05
C VAL A 183 -8.60 0.80 8.06
N VAL A 184 -9.46 1.81 8.01
CA VAL A 184 -9.21 3.09 7.30
C VAL A 184 -9.07 4.21 8.32
N HIS A 185 -8.45 5.32 7.92
CA HIS A 185 -8.08 6.38 8.84
C HIS A 185 -8.63 7.74 8.40
N VAL A 186 -9.19 8.49 9.33
CA VAL A 186 -9.62 9.89 9.11
C VAL A 186 -8.40 10.78 8.91
N SER A 187 -7.37 10.58 9.72
CA SER A 187 -6.06 11.24 9.56
C SER A 187 -4.91 10.24 9.73
N THR A 188 -3.74 10.54 9.14
CA THR A 188 -2.57 9.66 9.20
C THR A 188 -1.32 10.40 9.72
N HIS A 189 -0.49 10.95 8.87
CA HIS A 189 0.84 11.48 9.18
C HIS A 189 0.79 12.92 9.70
N VAL A 190 0.15 13.12 10.85
CA VAL A 190 0.05 14.42 11.54
C VAL A 190 0.27 14.24 13.04
N SER A 191 0.50 15.35 13.76
CA SER A 191 0.57 15.29 15.21
C SER A 191 -0.77 14.84 15.80
N LEU A 192 -0.75 14.21 16.98
CA LEU A 192 -2.00 13.78 17.63
C LEU A 192 -2.94 14.97 17.89
N ARG A 193 -2.40 16.14 18.24
CA ARG A 193 -3.21 17.37 18.41
C ARG A 193 -3.91 17.75 17.11
N GLU A 194 -3.17 17.80 16.01
CA GLU A 194 -3.73 18.09 14.69
C GLU A 194 -4.72 16.99 14.24
N ALA A 195 -4.48 15.74 14.61
CA ALA A 195 -5.41 14.66 14.31
C ALA A 195 -6.79 14.88 14.93
N CYS A 196 -6.85 15.38 16.18
CA CYS A 196 -8.11 15.77 16.82
C CYS A 196 -8.82 16.88 16.03
N ASP A 197 -8.08 17.90 15.58
CA ASP A 197 -8.63 19.02 14.81
C ASP A 197 -9.17 18.57 13.43
N ARG A 198 -8.64 17.47 12.88
CA ARG A 198 -9.05 16.89 11.60
C ARG A 198 -10.29 16.01 11.68
N VAL A 199 -10.74 15.67 12.88
CA VAL A 199 -12.01 14.93 13.04
C VAL A 199 -13.16 15.90 12.82
N LYS A 200 -13.61 15.95 11.56
CA LYS A 200 -14.70 16.79 11.09
C LYS A 200 -15.72 15.96 10.34
N THR A 201 -17.01 16.28 10.54
CA THR A 201 -18.13 15.54 9.93
C THR A 201 -17.93 15.23 8.46
N PRO A 202 -17.57 16.17 7.57
CA PRO A 202 -17.37 15.85 6.15
C PRO A 202 -16.26 14.83 5.90
N ARG A 203 -15.14 14.92 6.66
CA ARG A 203 -14.01 14.01 6.50
C ARG A 203 -14.33 12.62 7.02
N VAL A 204 -14.98 12.50 8.18
CA VAL A 204 -15.42 11.21 8.74
C VAL A 204 -16.40 10.53 7.76
N LEU A 205 -17.39 11.27 7.25
CA LEU A 205 -18.33 10.76 6.25
C LEU A 205 -17.63 10.26 4.97
N ASP A 206 -16.66 11.02 4.46
CA ASP A 206 -15.88 10.59 3.28
C ASP A 206 -15.13 9.28 3.56
N CYS A 207 -14.55 9.12 4.75
CA CYS A 207 -13.87 7.87 5.13
C CYS A 207 -14.85 6.70 5.26
N ILE A 208 -16.06 6.92 5.79
CA ILE A 208 -17.12 5.89 5.84
C ILE A 208 -17.51 5.44 4.42
N ARG A 209 -17.72 6.39 3.50
CA ARG A 209 -18.05 6.09 2.10
C ARG A 209 -16.93 5.30 1.41
N ILE A 210 -15.66 5.71 1.61
CA ILE A 210 -14.50 5.01 1.07
C ILE A 210 -14.41 3.59 1.64
N ALA A 211 -14.59 3.42 2.96
CA ALA A 211 -14.62 2.12 3.62
C ALA A 211 -15.68 1.18 3.02
N ASN A 212 -16.90 1.69 2.84
CA ASN A 212 -18.00 0.96 2.23
C ASN A 212 -17.68 0.51 0.80
N ASN A 213 -17.17 1.42 -0.02
CA ASN A 213 -16.83 1.14 -1.41
C ASN A 213 -15.66 0.17 -1.54
N ALA A 214 -14.64 0.31 -0.69
CA ALA A 214 -13.50 -0.61 -0.65
C ALA A 214 -13.94 -2.03 -0.29
N CYS A 215 -14.78 -2.21 0.73
CA CYS A 215 -15.30 -3.52 1.10
C CYS A 215 -16.19 -4.14 0.00
N LYS A 216 -17.00 -3.32 -0.68
CA LYS A 216 -17.77 -3.79 -1.85
C LYS A 216 -16.87 -4.26 -2.99
N ALA A 217 -15.79 -3.52 -3.27
CA ALA A 217 -14.80 -3.93 -4.26
C ALA A 217 -14.08 -5.24 -3.88
N LEU A 218 -13.97 -5.54 -2.58
CA LEU A 218 -13.47 -6.83 -2.06
C LEU A 218 -14.52 -7.96 -2.05
N GLY A 219 -15.73 -7.71 -2.60
CA GLY A 219 -16.79 -8.73 -2.72
C GLY A 219 -17.73 -8.82 -1.52
N ILE A 220 -17.69 -7.88 -0.58
CA ILE A 220 -18.63 -7.82 0.55
C ILE A 220 -19.83 -6.96 0.14
N GLU A 221 -20.94 -7.58 -0.19
CA GLU A 221 -22.13 -6.88 -0.73
C GLU A 221 -22.70 -5.83 0.22
N THR A 222 -22.80 -6.15 1.51
CA THR A 222 -23.32 -5.26 2.55
C THR A 222 -22.31 -5.14 3.69
N PRO A 223 -21.28 -4.29 3.53
CA PRO A 223 -20.23 -4.13 4.52
C PRO A 223 -20.76 -3.59 5.85
N LYS A 224 -20.43 -4.24 6.95
CA LYS A 224 -20.71 -3.78 8.31
C LYS A 224 -19.56 -2.89 8.77
N ILE A 225 -19.80 -1.60 8.84
CA ILE A 225 -18.79 -0.61 9.18
C ILE A 225 -18.89 -0.24 10.65
N ALA A 226 -17.75 -0.30 11.37
CA ALA A 226 -17.62 0.34 12.66
C ALA A 226 -16.95 1.70 12.51
N VAL A 227 -17.43 2.68 13.24
CA VAL A 227 -16.80 4.00 13.35
C VAL A 227 -16.30 4.14 14.78
N ALA A 228 -14.98 4.19 14.95
CA ALA A 228 -14.39 4.35 16.27
C ALA A 228 -14.66 5.74 16.85
N GLY A 229 -14.83 5.85 18.15
CA GLY A 229 -14.75 7.15 18.82
C GLY A 229 -13.33 7.71 18.79
N LEU A 230 -13.19 9.01 19.01
CA LEU A 230 -11.90 9.68 19.19
C LEU A 230 -11.47 9.57 20.66
N ASN A 231 -12.42 9.87 21.56
CA ASN A 231 -12.19 9.96 22.98
C ASN A 231 -12.44 8.62 23.71
N PRO A 232 -11.87 8.43 24.93
CA PRO A 232 -12.17 7.28 25.76
C PRO A 232 -13.68 7.14 25.96
N HIS A 233 -14.20 5.89 25.84
CA HIS A 233 -15.62 5.58 25.98
C HIS A 233 -16.55 6.43 25.12
N CYS A 234 -16.08 6.87 23.94
CA CYS A 234 -16.81 7.78 23.05
C CYS A 234 -17.23 9.08 23.71
N GLY A 235 -16.35 9.68 24.52
CA GLY A 235 -16.55 10.97 25.15
C GLY A 235 -17.47 10.97 26.37
N GLU A 236 -18.10 9.81 26.71
CA GLU A 236 -19.00 9.68 27.89
C GLU A 236 -20.01 10.85 28.01
N ASN A 237 -20.78 11.09 26.94
CA ASN A 237 -21.73 12.20 26.83
C ASN A 237 -21.10 13.61 27.01
N GLY A 238 -19.87 13.78 26.53
CA GLY A 238 -19.13 15.05 26.57
C GLY A 238 -18.25 15.24 27.79
N MET A 239 -18.14 14.23 28.67
CA MET A 239 -17.26 14.31 29.85
C MET A 239 -15.76 14.32 29.47
N PHE A 240 -15.38 13.59 28.40
CA PHE A 240 -13.99 13.45 27.95
C PHE A 240 -13.74 14.09 26.59
N GLY A 241 -14.66 14.87 26.07
CA GLY A 241 -14.64 15.49 24.76
C GLY A 241 -15.98 15.39 24.07
N ASP A 242 -16.22 16.24 23.10
CA ASP A 242 -17.52 16.38 22.43
C ASP A 242 -17.45 16.10 20.92
N GLU A 243 -16.31 15.64 20.40
CA GLU A 243 -16.10 15.36 18.99
C GLU A 243 -17.04 14.24 18.49
N GLU A 244 -17.39 13.29 19.36
CA GLU A 244 -18.37 12.25 19.03
C GLU A 244 -19.75 12.84 18.79
N ILE A 245 -20.15 13.81 19.62
CA ILE A 245 -21.47 14.45 19.53
C ILE A 245 -21.52 15.41 18.34
N ASN A 246 -20.49 16.23 18.20
CA ASN A 246 -20.49 17.36 17.27
C ASN A 246 -20.04 16.98 15.85
N GLU A 247 -19.22 15.92 15.68
CA GLU A 247 -18.60 15.60 14.41
C GLU A 247 -18.84 14.14 13.98
N ILE A 248 -18.61 13.14 14.86
CA ILE A 248 -18.63 11.74 14.46
C ILE A 248 -20.06 11.22 14.30
N GLN A 249 -20.95 11.47 15.28
CA GLN A 249 -22.35 11.04 15.20
C GLN A 249 -23.08 11.68 14.01
N PRO A 250 -22.94 12.98 13.72
CA PRO A 250 -23.52 13.56 12.51
C PRO A 250 -23.05 12.90 11.21
N ALA A 251 -21.79 12.48 11.13
CA ALA A 251 -21.27 11.75 9.96
C ALA A 251 -21.89 10.35 9.85
N ILE A 252 -22.09 9.66 10.98
CA ILE A 252 -22.77 8.36 11.04
C ILE A 252 -24.21 8.50 10.57
N ASP A 253 -24.94 9.50 11.06
CA ASP A 253 -26.34 9.74 10.70
C ASP A 253 -26.50 9.99 9.19
N LEU A 254 -25.60 10.79 8.60
CA LEU A 254 -25.57 11.03 7.16
C LEU A 254 -25.26 9.73 6.38
N ALA A 255 -24.32 8.92 6.84
CA ALA A 255 -23.98 7.65 6.20
C ALA A 255 -25.14 6.64 6.28
N LEU A 256 -25.86 6.59 7.41
CA LEU A 256 -27.06 5.77 7.57
C LEU A 256 -28.18 6.21 6.63
N ALA A 257 -28.36 7.52 6.45
CA ALA A 257 -29.33 8.07 5.48
C ALA A 257 -28.98 7.71 4.03
N GLU A 258 -27.71 7.47 3.72
CA GLU A 258 -27.24 6.96 2.42
C GLU A 258 -27.39 5.43 2.27
N GLY A 259 -27.90 4.74 3.29
CA GLY A 259 -28.06 3.27 3.28
C GLY A 259 -26.80 2.49 3.58
N ILE A 260 -25.76 3.13 4.12
CA ILE A 260 -24.54 2.45 4.55
C ILE A 260 -24.82 1.71 5.87
N CYS A 261 -24.42 0.45 5.96
CA CYS A 261 -24.64 -0.38 7.14
C CYS A 261 -23.61 -0.07 8.25
N ILE A 262 -24.08 0.58 9.30
CA ILE A 262 -23.35 0.85 10.55
C ILE A 262 -24.17 0.22 11.69
N PRO A 263 -23.86 -1.03 12.11
CA PRO A 263 -24.72 -1.80 13.02
C PRO A 263 -25.00 -1.10 14.35
N GLU A 264 -23.99 -0.46 14.94
CA GLU A 264 -24.12 0.22 16.23
C GLU A 264 -24.89 1.55 16.13
N LYS A 265 -25.02 2.13 14.93
CA LYS A 265 -25.62 3.45 14.66
C LYS A 265 -25.05 4.60 15.52
N ALA A 266 -23.91 4.38 16.12
CA ALA A 266 -23.21 5.30 17.02
C ALA A 266 -21.70 5.02 16.95
N PRO A 267 -20.85 5.95 17.43
CA PRO A 267 -19.43 5.68 17.59
C PRO A 267 -19.21 4.48 18.52
N THR A 268 -18.30 3.59 18.13
CA THR A 268 -17.93 2.42 18.94
C THR A 268 -16.72 2.75 19.80
N PRO A 269 -16.69 2.40 21.10
CA PRO A 269 -15.56 2.67 21.98
C PRO A 269 -14.24 2.13 21.39
N PRO A 270 -13.18 2.98 21.30
CA PRO A 270 -11.96 2.64 20.58
C PRO A 270 -11.16 1.50 21.21
N ASP A 271 -11.32 1.25 22.50
CA ASP A 271 -10.69 0.17 23.25
C ASP A 271 -11.26 -1.22 22.92
N SER A 272 -12.48 -1.30 22.41
CA SER A 272 -13.19 -2.56 22.13
C SER A 272 -13.53 -2.80 20.65
N VAL A 273 -13.55 -1.76 19.82
CA VAL A 273 -13.96 -1.86 18.42
C VAL A 273 -13.13 -2.85 17.61
N PHE A 274 -11.82 -2.92 17.84
CA PHE A 274 -10.91 -3.79 17.08
C PHE A 274 -11.06 -5.26 17.47
N SER A 275 -11.32 -5.54 18.75
CA SER A 275 -11.63 -6.91 19.19
C SER A 275 -12.95 -7.42 18.63
N LYS A 276 -13.97 -6.56 18.55
CA LYS A 276 -15.24 -6.86 17.88
C LYS A 276 -15.05 -7.12 16.38
N ALA A 277 -14.22 -6.30 15.71
CA ALA A 277 -13.90 -6.49 14.29
C ALA A 277 -13.16 -7.81 14.04
N LEU A 278 -12.17 -8.15 14.86
CA LEU A 278 -11.51 -9.46 14.83
C LEU A 278 -12.47 -10.62 15.06
N GLY A 279 -13.49 -10.43 15.89
CA GLY A 279 -14.57 -11.40 16.15
C GLY A 279 -15.63 -11.48 15.03
N GLY A 280 -15.49 -10.72 13.93
CA GLY A 280 -16.38 -10.76 12.78
C GLY A 280 -17.68 -9.95 12.95
N TRP A 281 -17.77 -9.05 13.91
CA TRP A 281 -18.92 -8.18 14.07
C TRP A 281 -18.94 -7.07 13.01
N PHE A 282 -17.76 -6.66 12.56
CA PHE A 282 -17.57 -5.61 11.55
C PHE A 282 -16.60 -6.09 10.47
N ASP A 283 -16.79 -5.63 9.25
CA ASP A 283 -15.93 -5.94 8.11
C ASP A 283 -14.78 -4.94 7.98
N ILE A 284 -14.96 -3.73 8.51
CA ILE A 284 -13.98 -2.65 8.48
C ILE A 284 -14.22 -1.66 9.61
N VAL A 285 -13.12 -1.05 10.10
CA VAL A 285 -13.15 -0.01 11.13
C VAL A 285 -12.67 1.32 10.53
N VAL A 286 -13.40 2.39 10.77
CA VAL A 286 -12.97 3.78 10.51
C VAL A 286 -12.34 4.29 11.79
N ALA A 287 -11.02 4.43 11.81
CA ALA A 287 -10.23 4.97 12.91
C ALA A 287 -10.03 6.47 12.74
N MET A 288 -9.99 7.22 13.84
CA MET A 288 -9.89 8.67 13.81
C MET A 288 -8.47 9.16 13.54
N TYR A 289 -7.45 8.41 14.01
CA TYR A 289 -6.05 8.79 13.85
C TYR A 289 -5.15 7.58 13.62
N HIS A 290 -3.91 7.86 13.22
CA HIS A 290 -2.93 6.87 12.79
C HIS A 290 -2.77 5.70 13.76
N ASP A 291 -2.34 5.96 15.01
CA ASP A 291 -1.99 4.89 15.94
C ASP A 291 -3.22 4.14 16.45
N GLN A 292 -4.39 4.76 16.48
CA GLN A 292 -5.63 4.08 16.85
C GLN A 292 -5.90 2.86 15.96
N GLY A 293 -5.61 2.98 14.65
CA GLY A 293 -5.81 1.88 13.71
C GLY A 293 -4.57 1.02 13.48
N HIS A 294 -3.38 1.61 13.51
CA HIS A 294 -2.13 0.90 13.24
C HIS A 294 -1.73 -0.04 14.37
N ILE A 295 -1.86 0.39 15.64
CA ILE A 295 -1.45 -0.43 16.78
C ILE A 295 -2.17 -1.78 16.80
N PRO A 296 -3.51 -1.86 16.81
CA PRO A 296 -4.20 -3.14 16.86
C PRO A 296 -3.91 -4.03 15.67
N LEU A 297 -3.79 -3.46 14.47
CA LEU A 297 -3.48 -4.23 13.27
C LEU A 297 -2.06 -4.78 13.30
N LYS A 298 -1.08 -3.97 13.71
CA LYS A 298 0.31 -4.39 13.80
C LYS A 298 0.53 -5.43 14.91
N VAL A 299 -0.13 -5.25 16.07
CA VAL A 299 -0.07 -6.26 17.15
C VAL A 299 -0.63 -7.60 16.68
N LYS A 300 -1.66 -7.60 15.83
CA LYS A 300 -2.21 -8.84 15.26
C LYS A 300 -1.33 -9.43 14.16
N GLY A 301 -0.78 -8.60 13.29
CA GLY A 301 -0.11 -9.02 12.05
C GLY A 301 1.41 -9.11 12.13
N PHE A 302 2.06 -8.53 13.15
CA PHE A 302 3.51 -8.48 13.25
C PHE A 302 3.95 -8.86 14.66
N VAL A 303 4.54 -10.03 14.80
CA VAL A 303 5.13 -10.47 16.07
C VAL A 303 6.64 -10.54 15.92
N TYR A 304 7.36 -9.87 16.82
CA TYR A 304 8.81 -10.00 16.87
C TYR A 304 9.18 -11.29 17.60
N ASP A 305 9.80 -12.21 16.89
CA ASP A 305 10.34 -13.43 17.45
C ASP A 305 11.73 -13.14 18.02
N ARG A 306 11.81 -13.04 19.34
CA ARG A 306 13.03 -12.72 20.06
C ARG A 306 14.11 -13.81 19.88
N ASP A 307 13.71 -15.07 19.83
CA ASP A 307 14.64 -16.18 19.76
C ASP A 307 15.24 -16.35 18.37
N ALA A 308 14.44 -16.04 17.34
CA ALA A 308 14.87 -16.03 15.95
C ALA A 308 15.43 -14.67 15.50
N ASP A 309 15.40 -13.63 16.34
CA ASP A 309 15.81 -12.24 16.06
C ASP A 309 15.20 -11.70 14.76
N ARG A 310 13.91 -11.94 14.53
CA ARG A 310 13.19 -11.53 13.31
C ARG A 310 11.72 -11.27 13.56
N TRP A 311 11.13 -10.46 12.67
CA TRP A 311 9.69 -10.31 12.60
C TRP A 311 9.04 -11.53 11.96
N GLN A 312 7.95 -11.98 12.56
CA GLN A 312 6.99 -12.91 11.96
C GLN A 312 5.81 -12.07 11.45
N ALA A 313 5.48 -12.18 10.16
CA ALA A 313 4.35 -11.50 9.52
C ALA A 313 3.29 -12.54 9.10
#